data_569c1824635c44ba034828752cc3a32e
#
_entry.id   569c1824635c44ba034828752cc3a32e
#
_cell.length_a   1.000
_cell.length_b   1.000
_cell.length_c   1.000
_cell.angle_alpha   90.00
_cell.angle_beta   90.00
_cell.angle_gamma   90.00
#
_symmetry.space_group_name_H-M   'P 1'
#
loop_
_entity.id
_entity.type
_entity.pdbx_description
1 polymer ?
#
loop_
_entity_poly.entity_id
_entity_poly.type
_entity_poly.pdbx_seq_one_letter_code
_entity_poly.pdbx_strand_id
1 'polypeptide(L)'
;MKLKAVHHIAIIVSDYEKSKDFYVNKLGFEIIRENHRPERHDYKLDLRCGDIELEIFGNRLDDPEYETPPQRIGRPNWPREACGLRHLAFYVPDVEAYKIELENLGIFVEPIRYDDYTGKKMTFFFDPDGLPLELH
;
A
#
# COMPACT_ATOMS: atom_id res chain seq x y z
N MET A 1 6.66 27.44 -13.37
CA MET A 1 6.31 26.81 -12.07
C MET A 1 7.03 25.47 -11.95
N LYS A 2 7.47 25.12 -10.75
CA LYS A 2 8.11 23.83 -10.48
C LYS A 2 7.55 23.26 -9.18
N LEU A 3 6.96 22.06 -9.24
CA LEU A 3 6.49 21.35 -8.05
C LEU A 3 7.68 20.99 -7.17
N LYS A 4 7.54 21.10 -5.86
CA LYS A 4 8.64 20.96 -4.89
C LYS A 4 8.87 19.52 -4.45
N ALA A 5 7.80 18.82 -4.10
CA ALA A 5 7.86 17.45 -3.58
C ALA A 5 6.50 16.77 -3.67
N VAL A 6 6.48 15.45 -3.54
CA VAL A 6 5.25 14.70 -3.26
C VAL A 6 4.96 14.83 -1.78
N HIS A 7 3.77 15.28 -1.40
CA HIS A 7 3.36 15.42 -0.01
C HIS A 7 2.73 14.13 0.51
N HIS A 8 1.76 13.61 -0.21
CA HIS A 8 1.07 12.37 0.17
C HIS A 8 0.57 11.60 -1.04
N ILE A 9 0.27 10.35 -0.80
CA ILE A 9 -0.39 9.44 -1.73
C ILE A 9 -1.65 8.93 -1.03
N ALA A 10 -2.78 8.95 -1.70
CA ALA A 10 -4.04 8.48 -1.16
C ALA A 10 -4.46 7.17 -1.83
N ILE A 11 -4.89 6.21 -1.03
CA ILE A 11 -5.40 4.92 -1.50
C ILE A 11 -6.78 4.63 -0.90
N ILE A 12 -7.58 3.88 -1.65
CA ILE A 12 -8.88 3.38 -1.19
C ILE A 12 -8.72 1.90 -0.87
N VAL A 13 -9.22 1.47 0.28
CA VAL A 13 -9.15 0.07 0.74
C VAL A 13 -10.55 -0.51 0.95
N SER A 14 -10.69 -1.81 0.74
CA SER A 14 -11.97 -2.49 0.88
C SER A 14 -12.31 -2.85 2.34
N ASP A 15 -11.30 -3.08 3.17
CA ASP A 15 -11.44 -3.44 4.57
C ASP A 15 -10.51 -2.55 5.41
N TYR A 16 -11.09 -1.55 6.05
CA TYR A 16 -10.33 -0.54 6.79
C TYR A 16 -9.46 -1.15 7.90
N GLU A 17 -10.03 -2.01 8.74
CA GLU A 17 -9.29 -2.59 9.87
C GLU A 17 -8.16 -3.52 9.40
N LYS A 18 -8.41 -4.30 8.36
CA LYS A 18 -7.39 -5.20 7.80
C LYS A 18 -6.25 -4.43 7.17
N SER A 19 -6.55 -3.36 6.44
CA SER A 19 -5.52 -2.51 5.83
C SER A 19 -4.75 -1.71 6.87
N LYS A 20 -5.42 -1.20 7.90
CA LYS A 20 -4.75 -0.54 9.03
C LYS A 20 -3.77 -1.48 9.71
N ASP A 21 -4.19 -2.71 10.03
CA ASP A 21 -3.31 -3.71 10.62
C ASP A 21 -2.09 -3.98 9.72
N PHE A 22 -2.31 -4.13 8.42
CA PHE A 22 -1.24 -4.38 7.47
C PHE A 22 -0.20 -3.24 7.45
N TYR A 23 -0.64 -2.01 7.20
CA TYR A 23 0.29 -0.88 7.07
C TYR A 23 0.92 -0.47 8.40
N VAL A 24 0.19 -0.47 9.49
CA VAL A 24 0.69 -0.03 10.80
C VAL A 24 1.45 -1.13 11.53
N ASN A 25 0.81 -2.29 11.72
CA ASN A 25 1.39 -3.35 12.55
C ASN A 25 2.40 -4.23 11.80
N LYS A 26 2.15 -4.51 10.52
CA LYS A 26 3.05 -5.36 9.73
C LYS A 26 4.14 -4.57 9.03
N LEU A 27 3.83 -3.46 8.39
CA LEU A 27 4.81 -2.64 7.69
C LEU A 27 5.47 -1.56 8.54
N GLY A 28 4.93 -1.26 9.73
CA GLY A 28 5.54 -0.33 10.66
C GLY A 28 5.34 1.16 10.35
N PHE A 29 4.31 1.52 9.58
CA PHE A 29 4.00 2.92 9.34
C PHE A 29 3.52 3.59 10.62
N GLU A 30 3.93 4.84 10.84
CA GLU A 30 3.50 5.64 11.97
C GLU A 30 2.15 6.30 11.72
N ILE A 31 1.24 6.22 12.69
CA ILE A 31 -0.04 6.93 12.62
C ILE A 31 0.19 8.40 12.92
N ILE A 32 -0.19 9.29 11.99
CA ILE A 32 -0.22 10.73 12.21
C ILE A 32 -1.55 11.12 12.85
N ARG A 33 -2.67 10.65 12.27
CA ARG A 33 -4.02 10.88 12.77
C ARG A 33 -5.00 9.89 12.14
N GLU A 34 -6.10 9.70 12.82
CA GLU A 34 -7.21 8.87 12.35
C GLU A 34 -8.52 9.62 12.55
N ASN A 35 -9.35 9.67 11.52
CA ASN A 35 -10.63 10.35 11.58
C ASN A 35 -11.74 9.45 11.05
N HIS A 36 -12.81 9.31 11.84
CA HIS A 36 -14.06 8.76 11.37
C HIS A 36 -14.86 9.87 10.67
N ARG A 37 -15.38 9.58 9.48
CA ARG A 37 -16.19 10.55 8.71
C ARG A 37 -17.58 9.96 8.44
N PRO A 38 -18.53 10.06 9.44
CA PRO A 38 -19.83 9.43 9.32
C PRO A 38 -20.63 9.86 8.10
N GLU A 39 -20.52 11.13 7.72
CA GLU A 39 -21.22 11.70 6.56
C GLU A 39 -20.72 11.14 5.21
N ARG A 40 -19.56 10.50 5.20
CA ARG A 40 -18.96 9.86 4.02
C ARG A 40 -18.89 8.34 4.15
N HIS A 41 -19.38 7.80 5.28
CA HIS A 41 -19.35 6.37 5.57
C HIS A 41 -17.94 5.76 5.46
N ASP A 42 -16.94 6.49 5.95
CA ASP A 42 -15.57 5.99 5.93
C ASP A 42 -14.71 6.49 7.10
N TYR A 43 -13.49 5.96 7.13
CA TYR A 43 -12.38 6.44 7.96
C TYR A 43 -11.30 6.99 7.05
N LYS A 44 -10.61 8.01 7.52
CA LYS A 44 -9.39 8.55 6.92
C LYS A 44 -8.24 8.35 7.88
N LEU A 45 -7.28 7.54 7.50
CA LEU A 45 -6.08 7.24 8.27
C LEU A 45 -4.86 7.86 7.58
N ASP A 46 -4.20 8.78 8.26
CA ASP A 46 -2.98 9.40 7.76
C ASP A 46 -1.77 8.74 8.42
N LEU A 47 -0.91 8.17 7.59
CA LEU A 47 0.28 7.45 8.01
C LEU A 47 1.53 8.15 7.49
N ARG A 48 2.67 7.93 8.16
CA ARG A 48 3.97 8.43 7.73
C ARG A 48 4.91 7.27 7.40
N CYS A 49 5.58 7.40 6.27
CA CYS A 49 6.69 6.55 5.88
C CYS A 49 7.81 7.46 5.32
N GLY A 50 8.89 7.66 6.09
CA GLY A 50 9.92 8.63 5.73
C GLY A 50 9.34 10.04 5.59
N ASP A 51 9.59 10.69 4.46
CA ASP A 51 9.14 12.05 4.18
C ASP A 51 7.79 12.12 3.44
N ILE A 52 7.16 10.98 3.18
CA ILE A 52 5.88 10.91 2.47
C ILE A 52 4.78 10.44 3.42
N GLU A 53 3.59 11.01 3.28
CA GLU A 53 2.40 10.54 3.96
C GLU A 53 1.61 9.59 3.05
N LEU A 54 1.02 8.55 3.64
CA LEU A 54 0.05 7.67 2.99
C LEU A 54 -1.30 7.90 3.65
N GLU A 55 -2.30 8.33 2.88
CA GLU A 55 -3.66 8.48 3.35
C GLU A 55 -4.47 7.25 2.94
N ILE A 56 -5.10 6.60 3.89
CA ILE A 56 -5.94 5.43 3.67
C ILE A 56 -7.40 5.80 3.90
N PHE A 57 -8.24 5.54 2.91
CA PHE A 57 -9.68 5.76 2.97
C PHE A 57 -10.40 4.43 2.83
N GLY A 58 -11.29 4.14 3.77
CA GLY A 58 -12.09 2.92 3.71
C GLY A 58 -13.09 2.84 4.84
N ASN A 59 -14.03 1.91 4.74
CA ASN A 59 -15.01 1.68 5.79
C ASN A 59 -14.78 0.32 6.46
N ARG A 60 -15.38 0.15 7.64
CA ARG A 60 -15.37 -1.10 8.37
C ARG A 60 -16.44 -2.02 7.79
N LEU A 61 -16.14 -3.31 7.71
CA LEU A 61 -17.08 -4.30 7.18
C LEU A 61 -18.36 -4.45 8.02
N ASP A 62 -18.28 -4.10 9.31
CA ASP A 62 -19.42 -4.17 10.22
C ASP A 62 -20.28 -2.88 10.24
N ASP A 63 -19.93 -1.88 9.46
CA ASP A 63 -20.75 -0.67 9.31
C ASP A 63 -22.00 -1.00 8.47
N PRO A 64 -23.23 -0.65 8.95
CA PRO A 64 -24.44 -0.89 8.18
C PRO A 64 -24.48 -0.23 6.80
N GLU A 65 -23.72 0.85 6.62
CA GLU A 65 -23.62 1.59 5.36
C GLU A 65 -22.41 1.17 4.52
N TYR A 66 -21.77 0.04 4.87
CA TYR A 66 -20.61 -0.44 4.11
C TYR A 66 -20.99 -0.80 2.68
N GLU A 67 -20.23 -0.27 1.73
CA GLU A 67 -20.28 -0.64 0.35
C GLU A 67 -18.87 -1.06 -0.12
N THR A 68 -18.78 -2.19 -0.82
CA THR A 68 -17.51 -2.63 -1.39
C THR A 68 -17.08 -1.66 -2.49
N PRO A 69 -15.90 -1.02 -2.37
CA PRO A 69 -15.43 -0.14 -3.41
C PRO A 69 -15.12 -0.92 -4.70
N PRO A 70 -15.26 -0.27 -5.88
CA PRO A 70 -14.89 -0.90 -7.15
C PRO A 70 -13.45 -1.36 -7.14
N GLN A 71 -13.22 -2.56 -7.64
CA GLN A 71 -11.86 -3.09 -7.80
C GLN A 71 -11.16 -2.42 -8.98
N ARG A 72 -9.85 -2.24 -8.85
CA ARG A 72 -9.03 -1.79 -9.96
C ARG A 72 -8.94 -2.89 -11.01
N ILE A 73 -9.34 -2.59 -12.24
CA ILE A 73 -9.35 -3.54 -13.35
C ILE A 73 -8.13 -3.28 -14.22
N GLY A 74 -7.24 -4.28 -14.31
CA GLY A 74 -6.15 -4.32 -15.27
C GLY A 74 -6.48 -5.23 -16.45
N ARG A 75 -5.52 -5.45 -17.34
CA ARG A 75 -5.65 -6.45 -18.40
C ARG A 75 -5.67 -7.86 -17.78
N PRO A 76 -6.37 -8.84 -18.37
CA PRO A 76 -6.48 -10.19 -17.79
C PRO A 76 -5.14 -10.83 -17.40
N ASN A 77 -4.11 -10.68 -18.25
CA ASN A 77 -2.76 -11.21 -17.98
C ASN A 77 -1.77 -10.16 -17.48
N TRP A 78 -2.24 -8.93 -17.26
CA TRP A 78 -1.42 -7.78 -16.87
C TRP A 78 -2.18 -6.92 -15.85
N PRO A 79 -2.49 -7.46 -14.65
CA PRO A 79 -3.33 -6.76 -13.67
C PRO A 79 -2.72 -5.44 -13.18
N ARG A 80 -1.42 -5.25 -13.38
CA ARG A 80 -0.70 -4.03 -12.98
C ARG A 80 -0.69 -2.94 -14.06
N GLU A 81 -1.26 -3.20 -15.23
CA GLU A 81 -1.15 -2.33 -16.41
C GLU A 81 -2.37 -1.40 -16.61
N ALA A 82 -3.10 -1.10 -15.54
CA ALA A 82 -4.15 -0.08 -15.56
C ALA A 82 -3.55 1.33 -15.43
N CYS A 83 -4.17 2.30 -16.09
CA CYS A 83 -3.77 3.71 -15.91
C CYS A 83 -3.89 4.14 -14.46
N GLY A 84 -2.98 4.98 -14.01
CA GLY A 84 -2.88 5.46 -12.65
C GLY A 84 -1.69 4.86 -11.90
N LEU A 85 -1.83 4.70 -10.60
CA LEU A 85 -0.75 4.16 -9.77
C LEU A 85 -0.49 2.70 -10.14
N ARG A 86 0.71 2.40 -10.63
CA ARG A 86 1.12 1.04 -10.94
C ARG A 86 1.53 0.27 -9.68
N HIS A 87 2.37 0.86 -8.86
CA HIS A 87 2.81 0.33 -7.57
C HIS A 87 3.42 1.43 -6.71
N LEU A 88 3.63 1.14 -5.44
CA LEU A 88 4.46 1.92 -4.52
C LEU A 88 5.77 1.17 -4.30
N ALA A 89 6.89 1.87 -4.42
CA ALA A 89 8.21 1.31 -4.13
C ALA A 89 8.75 1.89 -2.83
N PHE A 90 9.27 1.04 -1.96
CA PHE A 90 9.91 1.41 -0.71
C PHE A 90 11.40 1.14 -0.78
N TYR A 91 12.20 2.13 -0.44
CA TYR A 91 13.63 1.93 -0.26
C TYR A 91 13.88 1.11 1.01
N VAL A 92 14.70 0.08 0.88
CA VAL A 92 15.18 -0.72 2.00
C VAL A 92 16.69 -0.97 1.86
N PRO A 93 17.42 -1.02 2.98
CA PRO A 93 18.88 -1.23 2.91
C PRO A 93 19.26 -2.64 2.46
N ASP A 94 18.38 -3.63 2.67
CA ASP A 94 18.63 -5.03 2.33
C ASP A 94 17.32 -5.71 1.92
N VAL A 95 17.14 -5.90 0.62
CA VAL A 95 15.92 -6.49 0.04
C VAL A 95 15.70 -7.93 0.54
N GLU A 96 16.76 -8.72 0.66
CA GLU A 96 16.65 -10.11 1.12
C GLU A 96 16.19 -10.21 2.58
N ALA A 97 16.79 -9.39 3.44
CA ALA A 97 16.42 -9.37 4.86
C ALA A 97 14.95 -8.94 5.05
N TYR A 98 14.53 -7.88 4.36
CA TYR A 98 13.15 -7.39 4.44
C TYR A 98 12.14 -8.38 3.85
N LYS A 99 12.51 -9.08 2.78
CA LYS A 99 11.68 -10.18 2.25
C LYS A 99 11.44 -11.25 3.31
N ILE A 100 12.49 -11.69 4.01
CA ILE A 100 12.38 -12.69 5.07
C ILE A 100 11.48 -12.19 6.21
N GLU A 101 11.62 -10.94 6.61
CA GLU A 101 10.76 -10.35 7.65
C GLU A 101 9.28 -10.35 7.24
N LEU A 102 8.98 -9.95 6.00
CA LEU A 102 7.61 -9.97 5.48
C LEU A 102 7.04 -11.40 5.43
N GLU A 103 7.82 -12.36 4.98
CA GLU A 103 7.41 -13.76 4.94
C GLU A 103 7.14 -14.32 6.35
N ASN A 104 7.94 -13.93 7.33
CA ASN A 104 7.72 -14.30 8.74
C ASN A 104 6.43 -13.69 9.31
N LEU A 105 5.96 -12.60 8.75
CA LEU A 105 4.67 -11.99 9.08
C LEU A 105 3.49 -12.61 8.31
N GLY A 106 3.75 -13.65 7.52
CA GLY A 106 2.74 -14.33 6.71
C GLY A 106 2.38 -13.61 5.41
N ILE A 107 3.20 -12.67 4.97
CA ILE A 107 3.00 -11.94 3.73
C ILE A 107 3.70 -12.68 2.60
N PHE A 108 2.97 -12.98 1.52
CA PHE A 108 3.57 -13.53 0.31
C PHE A 108 4.46 -12.48 -0.36
N VAL A 109 5.70 -12.87 -0.70
CA VAL A 109 6.66 -12.02 -1.42
C VAL A 109 7.15 -12.78 -2.63
N GLU A 110 7.14 -12.14 -3.80
CA GLU A 110 7.65 -12.73 -5.02
C GLU A 110 9.15 -13.06 -4.93
N PRO A 111 9.68 -13.93 -5.80
CA PRO A 111 11.13 -14.14 -5.89
C PRO A 111 11.86 -12.83 -6.19
N ILE A 112 13.07 -12.69 -5.65
CA ILE A 112 13.92 -11.53 -5.92
C ILE A 112 14.29 -11.50 -7.39
N ARG A 113 14.21 -10.30 -7.99
CA ARG A 113 14.63 -10.00 -9.35
C ARG A 113 15.71 -8.93 -9.33
N TYR A 114 16.36 -8.76 -10.45
CA TYR A 114 17.31 -7.69 -10.68
C TYR A 114 16.72 -6.70 -11.67
N ASP A 115 16.83 -5.41 -11.36
CA ASP A 115 16.44 -4.36 -12.30
C ASP A 115 17.34 -4.43 -13.54
N ASP A 116 16.73 -4.46 -14.73
CA ASP A 116 17.44 -4.62 -15.99
C ASP A 116 18.41 -3.47 -16.29
N TYR A 117 18.18 -2.30 -15.72
CA TYR A 117 18.93 -1.08 -16.01
C TYR A 117 19.92 -0.71 -14.91
N THR A 118 19.57 -0.95 -13.64
CA THR A 118 20.42 -0.60 -12.50
C THR A 118 21.17 -1.78 -11.91
N GLY A 119 20.76 -3.02 -12.20
CA GLY A 119 21.30 -4.24 -11.61
C GLY A 119 20.97 -4.42 -10.12
N LYS A 120 20.18 -3.54 -9.53
CA LYS A 120 19.79 -3.63 -8.12
C LYS A 120 18.72 -4.68 -7.90
N LYS A 121 18.76 -5.29 -6.71
CA LYS A 121 17.74 -6.23 -6.29
C LYS A 121 16.42 -5.53 -6.04
N MET A 122 15.33 -6.20 -6.40
CA MET A 122 13.97 -5.75 -6.15
C MET A 122 13.06 -6.95 -5.99
N THR A 123 11.94 -6.77 -5.33
CA THR A 123 10.88 -7.76 -5.27
C THR A 123 9.54 -7.09 -5.00
N PHE A 124 8.46 -7.82 -5.24
CA PHE A 124 7.10 -7.34 -5.03
C PHE A 124 6.37 -8.16 -3.98
N PHE A 125 5.53 -7.48 -3.27
CA PHE A 125 4.48 -8.04 -2.40
C PHE A 125 3.20 -7.22 -2.61
N PHE A 126 2.13 -7.55 -1.90
CA PHE A 126 0.83 -6.93 -2.16
C PHE A 126 0.16 -6.54 -0.87
N ASP A 127 -0.56 -5.42 -0.89
CA ASP A 127 -1.43 -5.08 0.22
C ASP A 127 -2.69 -5.97 0.22
N PRO A 128 -3.56 -5.88 1.23
CA PRO A 128 -4.77 -6.70 1.31
C PRO A 128 -5.71 -6.60 0.10
N ASP A 129 -5.66 -5.51 -0.64
CA ASP A 129 -6.47 -5.29 -1.84
C ASP A 129 -5.72 -5.60 -3.14
N GLY A 130 -4.52 -6.16 -3.04
CA GLY A 130 -3.72 -6.53 -4.20
C GLY A 130 -2.97 -5.36 -4.84
N LEU A 131 -2.85 -4.21 -4.17
CA LEU A 131 -1.98 -3.13 -4.63
C LEU A 131 -0.53 -3.61 -4.61
N PRO A 132 0.18 -3.57 -5.75
CA PRO A 132 1.58 -3.98 -5.78
C PRO A 132 2.45 -3.01 -4.97
N LEU A 133 3.30 -3.58 -4.13
CA LEU A 133 4.28 -2.88 -3.32
C LEU A 133 5.66 -3.46 -3.65
N GLU A 134 6.67 -2.62 -3.77
CA GLU A 134 8.02 -3.02 -4.16
C GLU A 134 9.01 -2.75 -3.03
N LEU A 135 9.91 -3.69 -2.79
CA LEU A 135 11.14 -3.46 -2.04
C LEU A 135 12.27 -3.17 -3.04
N HIS A 136 12.96 -2.05 -2.82
CA HIS A 136 14.00 -1.58 -3.73
C HIS A 136 15.23 -1.03 -2.98
#